data_44fcdb81b3a465f2ba266efe066d26d5
#
_entry.id   44fcdb81b3a465f2ba266efe066d26d5
#
_cell.length_a   1.000
_cell.length_b   1.000
_cell.length_c   1.000
_cell.angle_alpha   90.00
_cell.angle_beta   90.00
_cell.angle_gamma   90.00
#
_symmetry.space_group_name_H-M   'P 1'
#
loop_
_entity.id
_entity.type
_entity.pdbx_description
1 polymer ?
#
loop_
_entity_poly.entity_id
_entity_poly.type
_entity_poly.pdbx_seq_one_letter_code
_entity_poly.pdbx_strand_id
1 'polypeptide(L)'
;DIDIQDKFHGTYGPIIARRFKKDDWNNDQRAFYESCLLHGYDECLDHNNPYSSGIGPMPVNNFEGIRYSTAIGYLSLARNRDNLTISSESLVHKLLIDGKRATGVLFEKDKELIKAEADEIILCAGAIASPHLLMLSGIGNPNNINQYGIPVIHELPGVGQNLRDHPQVSVVWKLKPEARVDPLSSPLQIGLRFTSSSSSLRNDMYTLGSSALPIEGTYHISNSPRDNFGLVSHLNLEISSGQVYLGSS
;
A
#
# COMPACT_ATOMS: atom_id res chain seq x y z
N ASP A 1 0.83 -15.97 -8.96
CA ASP A 1 1.25 -16.69 -7.75
C ASP A 1 2.08 -17.89 -8.16
N ILE A 2 3.24 -18.10 -7.53
CA ILE A 2 4.14 -19.20 -7.87
C ILE A 2 4.02 -20.39 -6.91
N ASP A 3 3.39 -20.19 -5.76
CA ASP A 3 3.26 -21.23 -4.72
C ASP A 3 1.89 -21.92 -4.77
N ILE A 4 0.84 -21.19 -5.13
CA ILE A 4 -0.54 -21.67 -5.13
C ILE A 4 -1.17 -21.48 -6.51
N GLN A 5 -1.77 -22.55 -7.01
CA GLN A 5 -2.46 -22.57 -8.30
C GLN A 5 -3.89 -23.06 -8.10
N ASP A 6 -4.84 -22.16 -8.08
CA ASP A 6 -6.27 -22.44 -7.99
C ASP A 6 -7.09 -21.34 -8.67
N LYS A 7 -8.41 -21.36 -8.48
CA LYS A 7 -9.32 -20.38 -9.10
C LYS A 7 -9.17 -18.95 -8.59
N PHE A 8 -8.46 -18.73 -7.49
CA PHE A 8 -8.22 -17.40 -6.89
C PHE A 8 -6.84 -16.83 -7.24
N HIS A 9 -5.94 -17.62 -7.86
CA HIS A 9 -4.56 -17.27 -8.10
C HIS A 9 -4.23 -17.30 -9.58
N GLY A 10 -3.82 -16.14 -10.12
CA GLY A 10 -3.28 -16.06 -11.48
C GLY A 10 -1.86 -16.62 -11.54
N THR A 11 -1.52 -17.31 -12.65
CA THR A 11 -0.21 -17.94 -12.86
C THR A 11 0.64 -17.26 -13.93
N TYR A 12 0.08 -16.31 -14.67
CA TYR A 12 0.74 -15.69 -15.85
C TYR A 12 0.94 -14.17 -15.71
N GLY A 13 0.61 -13.59 -14.54
CA GLY A 13 0.77 -12.15 -14.34
C GLY A 13 2.25 -11.74 -14.18
N PRO A 14 2.60 -10.50 -14.54
CA PRO A 14 3.98 -10.01 -14.45
C PRO A 14 4.42 -9.70 -13.02
N ILE A 15 3.49 -9.62 -12.09
CA ILE A 15 3.80 -9.43 -10.66
C ILE A 15 3.85 -10.79 -9.98
N ILE A 16 5.02 -11.12 -9.45
CA ILE A 16 5.23 -12.38 -8.72
C ILE A 16 4.66 -12.22 -7.31
N ALA A 17 3.83 -13.17 -6.89
CA ALA A 17 3.42 -13.37 -5.51
C ALA A 17 3.93 -14.72 -5.03
N ARG A 18 4.59 -14.72 -3.87
CA ARG A 18 5.12 -15.92 -3.23
C ARG A 18 4.99 -15.83 -1.72
N ARG A 19 5.21 -16.95 -1.04
CA ARG A 19 5.25 -17.06 0.41
C ARG A 19 6.60 -17.60 0.85
N PHE A 20 7.10 -17.13 2.01
CA PHE A 20 8.29 -17.73 2.61
C PHE A 20 7.93 -19.12 3.13
N LYS A 21 8.77 -20.11 2.81
CA LYS A 21 8.62 -21.47 3.36
C LYS A 21 8.88 -21.45 4.85
N LYS A 22 8.28 -22.37 5.58
CA LYS A 22 8.40 -22.45 7.05
C LYS A 22 9.85 -22.55 7.52
N ASP A 23 10.70 -23.22 6.74
CA ASP A 23 12.14 -23.37 7.08
C ASP A 23 12.93 -22.07 6.92
N ASP A 24 12.44 -21.16 6.08
CA ASP A 24 13.05 -19.84 5.81
C ASP A 24 12.56 -18.74 6.78
N TRP A 25 11.67 -19.06 7.71
CA TRP A 25 11.15 -18.07 8.65
C TRP A 25 12.17 -17.70 9.71
N ASN A 26 12.24 -16.42 10.01
CA ASN A 26 12.99 -15.91 11.16
C ASN A 26 12.46 -16.53 12.46
N ASN A 27 13.31 -16.69 13.45
CA ASN A 27 12.94 -17.33 14.72
C ASN A 27 11.82 -16.58 15.46
N ASP A 28 11.80 -15.26 15.40
CA ASP A 28 10.75 -14.42 15.98
C ASP A 28 9.40 -14.60 15.25
N GLN A 29 9.42 -14.73 13.93
CA GLN A 29 8.23 -15.03 13.12
C GLN A 29 7.69 -16.43 13.45
N ARG A 30 8.57 -17.41 13.58
CA ARG A 30 8.21 -18.77 14.00
C ARG A 30 7.58 -18.78 15.39
N ALA A 31 8.17 -18.06 16.34
CA ALA A 31 7.64 -17.94 17.70
C ALA A 31 6.24 -17.31 17.71
N PHE A 32 6.00 -16.30 16.89
CA PHE A 32 4.68 -15.70 16.74
C PHE A 32 3.66 -16.72 16.17
N TYR A 33 4.03 -17.44 15.12
CA TYR A 33 3.18 -18.47 14.54
C TYR A 33 2.82 -19.56 15.56
N GLU A 34 3.79 -20.13 16.26
CA GLU A 34 3.59 -21.17 17.25
C GLU A 34 2.74 -20.67 18.43
N SER A 35 2.96 -19.43 18.85
CA SER A 35 2.13 -18.80 19.90
C SER A 35 0.67 -18.69 19.48
N CYS A 36 0.39 -18.28 18.24
CA CYS A 36 -0.98 -18.21 17.75
C CYS A 36 -1.68 -19.58 17.74
N LEU A 37 -0.99 -20.62 17.28
CA LEU A 37 -1.55 -21.99 17.30
C LEU A 37 -1.84 -22.46 18.73
N LEU A 38 -0.94 -22.18 19.69
CA LEU A 38 -1.13 -22.51 21.10
C LEU A 38 -2.33 -21.78 21.72
N HIS A 39 -2.68 -20.59 21.20
CA HIS A 39 -3.85 -19.83 21.63
C HIS A 39 -5.13 -20.17 20.86
N GLY A 40 -5.10 -21.21 20.05
CA GLY A 40 -6.28 -21.76 19.38
C GLY A 40 -6.66 -21.10 18.05
N TYR A 41 -5.77 -20.29 17.46
CA TYR A 41 -5.98 -19.83 16.08
C TYR A 41 -5.65 -20.95 15.09
N ASP A 42 -6.46 -21.06 14.06
CA ASP A 42 -6.25 -22.02 12.98
C ASP A 42 -5.01 -21.66 12.12
N GLU A 43 -4.43 -22.66 11.46
CA GLU A 43 -3.42 -22.43 10.44
C GLU A 43 -4.07 -21.89 9.16
N CYS A 44 -3.49 -20.83 8.62
CA CYS A 44 -3.88 -20.21 7.35
C CYS A 44 -2.77 -20.36 6.32
N LEU A 45 -2.90 -21.27 5.39
CA LEU A 45 -1.90 -21.48 4.34
C LEU A 45 -1.92 -20.41 3.26
N ASP A 46 -3.04 -19.66 3.16
CA ASP A 46 -3.24 -18.67 2.11
C ASP A 46 -4.14 -17.51 2.55
N HIS A 47 -3.54 -16.35 2.78
CA HIS A 47 -4.28 -15.12 3.09
C HIS A 47 -5.01 -14.51 1.88
N ASN A 48 -4.70 -14.92 0.66
CA ASN A 48 -5.42 -14.47 -0.55
C ASN A 48 -6.69 -15.28 -0.83
N ASN A 49 -6.89 -16.40 -0.15
CA ASN A 49 -8.14 -17.12 -0.22
C ASN A 49 -9.22 -16.36 0.58
N PRO A 50 -10.37 -16.00 -0.04
CA PRO A 50 -11.41 -15.21 0.61
C PRO A 50 -12.08 -15.93 1.79
N TYR A 51 -11.96 -17.26 1.87
CA TYR A 51 -12.58 -18.07 2.91
C TYR A 51 -11.64 -18.42 4.06
N SER A 52 -10.36 -18.09 3.96
CA SER A 52 -9.38 -18.40 4.98
C SER A 52 -9.42 -17.41 6.16
N SER A 53 -8.95 -17.88 7.31
CA SER A 53 -8.75 -17.13 8.55
C SER A 53 -7.63 -17.82 9.32
N GLY A 54 -6.94 -17.12 10.22
CA GLY A 54 -5.89 -17.72 11.04
C GLY A 54 -4.50 -17.19 10.77
N ILE A 55 -3.49 -17.90 11.27
CA ILE A 55 -2.07 -17.54 11.23
C ILE A 55 -1.35 -18.27 10.10
N GLY A 56 -0.57 -17.57 9.31
CA GLY A 56 0.21 -18.22 8.25
C GLY A 56 1.08 -17.26 7.43
N PRO A 57 1.72 -17.80 6.39
CA PRO A 57 2.63 -17.02 5.56
C PRO A 57 1.90 -15.95 4.75
N MET A 58 2.47 -14.75 4.77
CA MET A 58 1.96 -13.65 3.96
C MET A 58 2.37 -13.82 2.50
N PRO A 59 1.46 -13.56 1.54
CA PRO A 59 1.84 -13.40 0.15
C PRO A 59 2.61 -12.09 -0.03
N VAL A 60 3.79 -12.18 -0.62
CA VAL A 60 4.68 -11.03 -0.84
C VAL A 60 5.16 -10.96 -2.29
N ASN A 61 5.35 -9.72 -2.77
CA ASN A 61 5.95 -9.46 -4.08
C ASN A 61 7.49 -9.38 -3.96
N ASN A 62 8.08 -10.42 -3.44
CA ASN A 62 9.52 -10.54 -3.23
C ASN A 62 10.00 -11.89 -3.78
N PHE A 63 10.81 -11.86 -4.81
CA PHE A 63 11.40 -13.06 -5.42
C PHE A 63 12.91 -12.89 -5.49
N GLU A 64 13.66 -13.88 -4.99
CA GLU A 64 15.12 -13.86 -4.92
C GLU A 64 15.69 -12.60 -4.24
N GLY A 65 15.05 -12.13 -3.18
CA GLY A 65 15.44 -10.92 -2.45
C GLY A 65 15.07 -9.59 -3.15
N ILE A 66 14.46 -9.65 -4.33
CA ILE A 66 14.06 -8.47 -5.09
C ILE A 66 12.58 -8.18 -4.86
N ARG A 67 12.26 -6.93 -4.44
CA ARG A 67 10.88 -6.44 -4.40
C ARG A 67 10.37 -6.18 -5.81
N TYR A 68 9.44 -7.02 -6.27
CA TYR A 68 8.79 -6.86 -7.57
C TYR A 68 7.80 -5.69 -7.54
N SER A 69 8.29 -4.51 -7.88
CA SER A 69 7.45 -3.32 -8.07
C SER A 69 6.80 -3.34 -9.46
N THR A 70 5.83 -2.43 -9.67
CA THR A 70 5.25 -2.20 -11.02
C THR A 70 6.29 -1.77 -12.04
N ALA A 71 7.39 -1.11 -11.60
CA ALA A 71 8.50 -0.77 -12.49
C ALA A 71 9.21 -2.03 -13.03
N ILE A 72 9.40 -3.05 -12.19
CA ILE A 72 10.01 -4.33 -12.63
C ILE A 72 8.98 -5.16 -13.40
N GLY A 73 7.78 -5.35 -12.86
CA GLY A 73 6.79 -6.24 -13.45
C GLY A 73 6.21 -5.73 -14.77
N TYR A 74 5.96 -4.42 -14.88
CA TYR A 74 5.28 -3.83 -16.04
C TYR A 74 6.18 -2.92 -16.88
N LEU A 75 6.82 -1.92 -16.30
CA LEU A 75 7.60 -0.97 -17.07
C LEU A 75 8.81 -1.60 -17.76
N SER A 76 9.50 -2.54 -17.12
CA SER A 76 10.64 -3.22 -17.72
C SER A 76 10.26 -3.93 -19.02
N LEU A 77 9.04 -4.49 -19.12
CA LEU A 77 8.53 -5.16 -20.31
C LEU A 77 8.12 -4.19 -21.42
N ALA A 78 7.85 -2.95 -21.09
CA ALA A 78 7.35 -1.94 -22.03
C ALA A 78 8.36 -0.82 -22.34
N ARG A 79 9.45 -0.72 -21.60
CA ARG A 79 10.37 0.43 -21.61
C ARG A 79 10.96 0.74 -22.98
N ASN A 80 11.12 -0.26 -23.83
CA ASN A 80 11.68 -0.14 -25.18
C ASN A 80 10.63 0.03 -26.28
N ARG A 81 9.36 0.30 -25.92
CA ARG A 81 8.32 0.56 -26.93
C ARG A 81 8.43 1.99 -27.43
N ASP A 82 8.41 2.18 -28.74
CA ASP A 82 8.50 3.49 -29.39
C ASP A 82 7.34 4.43 -29.02
N ASN A 83 6.20 3.86 -28.65
CA ASN A 83 5.00 4.59 -28.26
C ASN A 83 4.87 4.85 -26.74
N LEU A 84 5.94 4.62 -25.96
CA LEU A 84 5.96 4.88 -24.52
C LEU A 84 6.97 5.97 -24.19
N THR A 85 6.49 7.07 -23.64
CA THR A 85 7.32 8.12 -23.06
C THR A 85 7.15 8.15 -21.53
N ILE A 86 8.25 8.05 -20.80
CA ILE A 86 8.28 8.15 -19.33
C ILE A 86 8.99 9.44 -18.96
N SER A 87 8.26 10.37 -18.34
CA SER A 87 8.82 11.62 -17.82
C SER A 87 8.86 11.56 -16.30
N SER A 88 10.03 11.24 -15.76
CA SER A 88 10.29 11.29 -14.32
C SER A 88 10.53 12.74 -13.87
N GLU A 89 10.47 12.98 -12.54
CA GLU A 89 10.72 14.29 -11.93
C GLU A 89 9.83 15.39 -12.52
N SER A 90 8.57 15.03 -12.82
CA SER A 90 7.58 15.92 -13.41
C SER A 90 6.42 16.11 -12.44
N LEU A 91 6.31 17.31 -11.85
CA LEU A 91 5.26 17.65 -10.91
C LEU A 91 4.02 18.14 -11.68
N VAL A 92 2.95 17.38 -11.65
CA VAL A 92 1.68 17.78 -12.27
C VAL A 92 0.95 18.77 -11.36
N HIS A 93 0.69 19.99 -11.87
CA HIS A 93 0.02 21.04 -11.15
C HIS A 93 -1.50 21.03 -11.33
N LYS A 94 -1.98 20.75 -12.55
CA LYS A 94 -3.42 20.69 -12.83
C LYS A 94 -3.76 20.00 -14.14
N LEU A 95 -4.99 19.57 -14.27
CA LEU A 95 -5.59 19.14 -15.52
C LEU A 95 -5.92 20.35 -16.41
N LEU A 96 -5.76 20.20 -17.71
CA LEU A 96 -6.26 21.12 -18.72
C LEU A 96 -7.65 20.64 -19.13
N ILE A 97 -8.64 21.53 -19.02
CA ILE A 97 -10.04 21.18 -19.27
C ILE A 97 -10.63 22.20 -20.23
N ASP A 98 -11.26 21.71 -21.28
CA ASP A 98 -12.05 22.50 -22.23
C ASP A 98 -13.50 22.05 -22.15
N GLY A 99 -14.37 22.94 -21.71
CA GLY A 99 -15.76 22.65 -21.42
C GLY A 99 -15.91 21.51 -20.40
N LYS A 100 -16.30 20.32 -20.85
CA LYS A 100 -16.46 19.11 -20.00
C LYS A 100 -15.43 18.02 -20.31
N ARG A 101 -14.42 18.32 -21.12
CA ARG A 101 -13.40 17.36 -21.54
C ARG A 101 -12.05 17.73 -20.93
N ALA A 102 -11.39 16.75 -20.32
CA ALA A 102 -9.98 16.86 -19.99
C ALA A 102 -9.17 16.68 -21.29
N THR A 103 -8.29 17.63 -21.57
CA THR A 103 -7.52 17.72 -22.82
C THR A 103 -6.02 17.56 -22.61
N GLY A 104 -5.55 17.54 -21.37
CA GLY A 104 -4.13 17.42 -21.06
C GLY A 104 -3.83 17.70 -19.61
N VAL A 105 -2.55 17.90 -19.34
CA VAL A 105 -2.01 18.27 -18.02
C VAL A 105 -1.01 19.42 -18.13
N LEU A 106 -0.95 20.24 -17.09
CA LEU A 106 0.13 21.20 -16.88
C LEU A 106 1.07 20.62 -15.82
N PHE A 107 2.32 20.44 -16.16
CA PHE A 107 3.32 19.93 -15.23
C PHE A 107 4.60 20.77 -15.26
N GLU A 108 5.36 20.72 -14.18
CA GLU A 108 6.67 21.34 -14.06
C GLU A 108 7.76 20.29 -14.17
N LYS A 109 8.75 20.57 -14.99
CA LYS A 109 9.99 19.81 -15.11
C LYS A 109 11.14 20.78 -15.32
N ASP A 110 12.24 20.58 -14.59
CA ASP A 110 13.44 21.44 -14.67
C ASP A 110 13.13 22.93 -14.45
N LYS A 111 12.10 23.24 -13.61
CA LYS A 111 11.55 24.59 -13.35
C LYS A 111 10.80 25.23 -14.53
N GLU A 112 10.52 24.49 -15.57
CA GLU A 112 9.71 24.93 -16.70
C GLU A 112 8.30 24.35 -16.64
N LEU A 113 7.30 25.18 -16.91
CA LEU A 113 5.92 24.75 -17.01
C LEU A 113 5.63 24.25 -18.43
N ILE A 114 5.26 22.99 -18.53
CA ILE A 114 5.04 22.29 -19.80
C ILE A 114 3.59 21.78 -19.85
N LYS A 115 2.96 21.93 -21.03
CA LYS A 115 1.66 21.34 -21.32
C LYS A 115 1.86 20.04 -22.11
N ALA A 116 1.19 18.98 -21.66
CA ALA A 116 1.04 17.77 -22.46
C ALA A 116 -0.43 17.56 -22.77
N GLU A 117 -0.76 17.42 -24.04
CA GLU A 117 -2.12 17.18 -24.51
C GLU A 117 -2.35 15.68 -24.76
N ALA A 118 -3.57 15.23 -24.49
CA ALA A 118 -3.95 13.83 -24.69
C ALA A 118 -5.47 13.69 -24.88
N ASP A 119 -5.88 12.64 -25.53
CA ASP A 119 -7.30 12.28 -25.69
C ASP A 119 -7.89 11.65 -24.43
N GLU A 120 -7.06 11.01 -23.61
CA GLU A 120 -7.45 10.37 -22.36
C GLU A 120 -6.40 10.65 -21.28
N ILE A 121 -6.86 10.95 -20.07
CA ILE A 121 -5.99 11.20 -18.90
C ILE A 121 -6.38 10.26 -17.77
N ILE A 122 -5.40 9.51 -17.27
CA ILE A 122 -5.58 8.54 -16.21
C ILE A 122 -4.85 9.04 -14.96
N LEU A 123 -5.59 9.27 -13.87
CA LEU A 123 -5.03 9.71 -12.59
C LEU A 123 -4.69 8.50 -11.72
N CYS A 124 -3.39 8.30 -11.46
CA CYS A 124 -2.87 7.23 -10.62
C CYS A 124 -1.99 7.79 -9.47
N ALA A 125 -2.31 8.99 -8.97
CA ALA A 125 -1.50 9.65 -7.95
C ALA A 125 -1.83 9.22 -6.49
N GLY A 126 -2.70 8.23 -6.33
CA GLY A 126 -3.08 7.68 -5.02
C GLY A 126 -4.23 8.41 -4.35
N ALA A 127 -4.59 7.94 -3.15
CA ALA A 127 -5.80 8.36 -2.44
C ALA A 127 -5.78 9.84 -1.98
N ILE A 128 -4.61 10.42 -1.82
CA ILE A 128 -4.43 11.82 -1.41
C ILE A 128 -4.20 12.73 -2.61
N ALA A 129 -3.24 12.39 -3.48
CA ALA A 129 -2.84 13.31 -4.54
C ALA A 129 -3.80 13.33 -5.74
N SER A 130 -4.54 12.25 -6.02
CA SER A 130 -5.54 12.28 -7.11
C SER A 130 -6.71 13.23 -6.82
N PRO A 131 -7.40 13.17 -5.66
CA PRO A 131 -8.42 14.16 -5.33
C PRO A 131 -7.85 15.56 -5.15
N HIS A 132 -6.62 15.71 -4.63
CA HIS A 132 -5.94 17.00 -4.54
C HIS A 132 -5.78 17.65 -5.93
N LEU A 133 -5.27 16.87 -6.90
CA LEU A 133 -5.10 17.34 -8.28
C LEU A 133 -6.44 17.71 -8.95
N LEU A 134 -7.50 16.94 -8.70
CA LEU A 134 -8.85 17.29 -9.18
C LEU A 134 -9.32 18.63 -8.60
N MET A 135 -9.16 18.85 -7.29
CA MET A 135 -9.57 20.11 -6.65
C MET A 135 -8.75 21.30 -7.17
N LEU A 136 -7.43 21.16 -7.33
CA LEU A 136 -6.58 22.20 -7.96
C LEU A 136 -6.97 22.50 -9.42
N SER A 137 -7.64 21.54 -10.05
CA SER A 137 -8.15 21.68 -11.43
C SER A 137 -9.60 22.20 -11.50
N GLY A 138 -10.18 22.61 -10.37
CA GLY A 138 -11.55 23.14 -10.32
C GLY A 138 -12.64 22.07 -10.30
N ILE A 139 -12.31 20.81 -9.96
CA ILE A 139 -13.25 19.70 -9.86
C ILE A 139 -13.40 19.26 -8.41
N GLY A 140 -14.56 19.41 -7.81
CA GLY A 140 -14.81 19.03 -6.43
C GLY A 140 -15.96 19.81 -5.79
N ASN A 141 -15.94 19.90 -4.45
CA ASN A 141 -16.93 20.69 -3.72
C ASN A 141 -16.63 22.19 -3.84
N PRO A 142 -17.60 23.00 -4.36
CA PRO A 142 -17.41 24.44 -4.55
C PRO A 142 -16.97 25.17 -3.27
N ASN A 143 -17.50 24.80 -2.13
CA ASN A 143 -17.16 25.43 -0.84
C ASN A 143 -15.68 25.23 -0.47
N ASN A 144 -15.08 24.11 -0.88
CA ASN A 144 -13.67 23.83 -0.60
C ASN A 144 -12.72 24.48 -1.63
N ILE A 145 -13.19 24.71 -2.85
CA ILE A 145 -12.35 25.17 -3.96
C ILE A 145 -12.36 26.70 -4.04
N ASN A 146 -13.54 27.33 -3.95
CA ASN A 146 -13.72 28.77 -4.13
C ASN A 146 -12.95 29.62 -3.10
N GLN A 147 -12.79 29.14 -1.89
CA GLN A 147 -12.06 29.86 -0.84
C GLN A 147 -10.58 30.11 -1.17
N TYR A 148 -10.03 29.35 -2.11
CA TYR A 148 -8.64 29.49 -2.60
C TYR A 148 -8.55 30.20 -3.95
N GLY A 149 -9.66 30.82 -4.43
CA GLY A 149 -9.69 31.53 -5.70
C GLY A 149 -9.59 30.64 -6.94
N ILE A 150 -9.79 29.33 -6.80
CA ILE A 150 -9.79 28.39 -7.91
C ILE A 150 -11.20 28.37 -8.52
N PRO A 151 -11.35 28.67 -9.82
CA PRO A 151 -12.66 28.60 -10.49
C PRO A 151 -13.21 27.18 -10.50
N VAL A 152 -14.46 26.98 -10.10
CA VAL A 152 -15.13 25.69 -10.19
C VAL A 152 -15.51 25.42 -11.64
N ILE A 153 -14.92 24.38 -12.22
CA ILE A 153 -15.22 23.90 -13.57
C ILE A 153 -16.33 22.86 -13.52
N HIS A 154 -16.27 21.98 -12.52
CA HIS A 154 -17.28 20.94 -12.34
C HIS A 154 -17.51 20.65 -10.85
N GLU A 155 -18.76 20.80 -10.43
CA GLU A 155 -19.18 20.43 -9.09
C GLU A 155 -19.23 18.90 -8.95
N LEU A 156 -18.38 18.35 -8.10
CA LEU A 156 -18.30 16.93 -7.80
C LEU A 156 -18.02 16.73 -6.30
N PRO A 157 -19.08 16.78 -5.45
CA PRO A 157 -18.93 16.80 -4.00
C PRO A 157 -18.23 15.57 -3.40
N GLY A 158 -18.21 14.43 -4.12
CA GLY A 158 -17.55 13.22 -3.70
C GLY A 158 -16.02 13.27 -3.76
N VAL A 159 -15.42 14.22 -4.46
CA VAL A 159 -13.97 14.37 -4.53
C VAL A 159 -13.39 14.69 -3.15
N GLY A 160 -12.44 13.91 -2.70
CA GLY A 160 -11.81 14.01 -1.39
C GLY A 160 -12.61 13.39 -0.25
N GLN A 161 -13.82 12.88 -0.49
CA GLN A 161 -14.63 12.24 0.56
C GLN A 161 -14.26 10.77 0.75
N ASN A 162 -14.68 10.19 1.89
CA ASN A 162 -14.49 8.78 2.24
C ASN A 162 -13.03 8.33 2.30
N LEU A 163 -12.12 9.19 2.72
CA LEU A 163 -10.75 8.75 3.03
C LEU A 163 -10.80 7.76 4.18
N ARG A 164 -10.28 6.57 3.96
CA ARG A 164 -10.16 5.52 4.98
C ARG A 164 -8.72 5.07 5.06
N ASP A 165 -8.31 4.74 6.28
CA ASP A 165 -7.00 4.16 6.54
C ASP A 165 -7.13 3.18 7.70
N HIS A 166 -6.28 2.17 7.76
CA HIS A 166 -6.29 1.15 8.79
C HIS A 166 -5.76 1.71 10.10
N PRO A 167 -6.60 1.92 11.13
CA PRO A 167 -6.11 2.20 12.47
C PRO A 167 -5.23 1.06 12.94
N GLN A 168 -4.05 1.39 13.49
CA GLN A 168 -3.12 0.37 13.93
C GLN A 168 -2.56 0.67 15.32
N VAL A 169 -2.24 -0.41 16.02
CA VAL A 169 -1.52 -0.38 17.30
C VAL A 169 -0.33 -1.32 17.20
N SER A 170 0.81 -0.86 17.69
CA SER A 170 2.04 -1.65 17.70
C SER A 170 2.50 -1.92 19.12
N VAL A 171 2.91 -3.16 19.39
CA VAL A 171 3.60 -3.56 20.61
C VAL A 171 4.97 -4.08 20.21
N VAL A 172 6.03 -3.52 20.78
CA VAL A 172 7.41 -3.81 20.37
C VAL A 172 8.19 -4.36 21.56
N TRP A 173 8.94 -5.42 21.33
CA TRP A 173 9.86 -6.04 22.28
C TRP A 173 11.28 -5.95 21.79
N LYS A 174 12.21 -5.79 22.73
CA LYS A 174 13.62 -5.94 22.46
C LYS A 174 13.99 -7.43 22.50
N LEU A 175 14.63 -7.90 21.44
CA LEU A 175 15.09 -9.28 21.36
C LEU A 175 16.35 -9.47 22.21
N LYS A 176 16.49 -10.66 22.79
CA LYS A 176 17.74 -11.08 23.40
C LYS A 176 18.84 -11.17 22.33
N PRO A 177 20.13 -11.00 22.68
CA PRO A 177 21.22 -11.02 21.71
C PRO A 177 21.23 -12.26 20.80
N GLU A 178 20.92 -13.44 21.37
CA GLU A 178 20.86 -14.72 20.66
C GLU A 178 19.65 -14.86 19.70
N ALA A 179 18.63 -14.03 19.85
CA ALA A 179 17.42 -14.02 19.02
C ALA A 179 17.44 -12.93 17.93
N ARG A 180 18.54 -12.22 17.78
CA ARG A 180 18.67 -11.18 16.75
C ARG A 180 18.54 -11.76 15.37
N VAL A 181 17.87 -11.02 14.49
CA VAL A 181 17.55 -11.43 13.13
C VAL A 181 18.53 -10.79 12.14
N ASP A 182 18.88 -11.54 11.11
CA ASP A 182 19.71 -11.03 10.00
C ASP A 182 19.02 -9.81 9.36
N PRO A 183 19.72 -8.66 9.26
CA PRO A 183 19.18 -7.46 8.63
C PRO A 183 18.80 -7.66 7.16
N LEU A 184 19.35 -8.65 6.47
CA LEU A 184 19.01 -8.95 5.07
C LEU A 184 17.79 -9.85 4.91
N SER A 185 17.33 -10.51 5.98
CA SER A 185 16.12 -11.33 5.93
C SER A 185 14.86 -10.46 5.79
N SER A 186 13.78 -11.02 5.27
CA SER A 186 12.50 -10.28 5.21
C SER A 186 11.97 -9.99 6.60
N PRO A 187 11.61 -8.73 6.91
CA PRO A 187 11.07 -8.39 8.23
C PRO A 187 9.63 -8.85 8.42
N LEU A 188 8.91 -9.12 7.34
CA LEU A 188 7.50 -9.51 7.34
C LEU A 188 7.36 -10.83 6.59
N GLN A 189 6.98 -11.88 7.30
CA GLN A 189 6.83 -13.22 6.73
C GLN A 189 5.48 -13.84 7.05
N ILE A 190 4.91 -13.49 8.20
CA ILE A 190 3.72 -14.12 8.78
C ILE A 190 2.70 -13.09 9.22
N GLY A 191 1.44 -13.41 9.03
CA GLY A 191 0.31 -12.61 9.50
C GLY A 191 -0.81 -13.47 10.09
N LEU A 192 -1.52 -12.91 11.04
CA LEU A 192 -2.72 -13.46 11.65
C LEU A 192 -3.94 -12.67 11.18
N ARG A 193 -4.87 -13.30 10.49
CA ARG A 193 -6.15 -12.75 10.11
C ARG A 193 -7.27 -13.35 10.96
N PHE A 194 -8.03 -12.52 11.65
CA PHE A 194 -9.06 -12.99 12.57
C PHE A 194 -10.21 -12.00 12.70
N THR A 195 -11.27 -12.44 13.31
CA THR A 195 -12.44 -11.59 13.65
C THR A 195 -12.35 -11.19 15.11
N SER A 196 -12.50 -9.91 15.42
CA SER A 196 -12.53 -9.44 16.80
C SER A 196 -13.79 -9.97 17.52
N SER A 197 -13.68 -10.24 18.82
CA SER A 197 -14.76 -10.86 19.59
C SER A 197 -16.07 -10.07 19.62
N SER A 198 -16.01 -8.77 19.36
CA SER A 198 -17.16 -7.85 19.35
C SER A 198 -17.66 -7.50 17.95
N SER A 199 -17.04 -8.02 16.91
CA SER A 199 -17.36 -7.68 15.52
C SER A 199 -18.28 -8.71 14.88
N SER A 200 -19.22 -8.24 14.07
CA SER A 200 -19.99 -9.06 13.13
C SER A 200 -19.32 -9.16 11.76
N LEU A 201 -18.25 -8.41 11.53
CA LEU A 201 -17.52 -8.40 10.27
C LEU A 201 -16.41 -9.45 10.32
N ARG A 202 -16.52 -10.47 9.47
CA ARG A 202 -15.50 -11.52 9.42
C ARG A 202 -14.15 -10.98 8.95
N ASN A 203 -13.08 -11.38 9.65
CA ASN A 203 -11.70 -11.02 9.32
C ASN A 203 -11.45 -9.49 9.31
N ASP A 204 -12.07 -8.78 10.23
CA ASP A 204 -11.89 -7.34 10.41
C ASP A 204 -10.51 -6.97 10.97
N MET A 205 -9.80 -7.92 11.59
CA MET A 205 -8.49 -7.72 12.18
C MET A 205 -7.38 -8.44 11.44
N TYR A 206 -6.23 -7.77 11.36
CA TYR A 206 -5.00 -8.37 10.85
C TYR A 206 -3.81 -7.97 11.73
N THR A 207 -3.04 -8.95 12.19
CA THR A 207 -1.83 -8.71 12.99
C THR A 207 -0.62 -9.24 12.25
N LEU A 208 0.37 -8.36 12.07
CA LEU A 208 1.64 -8.68 11.44
C LEU A 208 2.72 -8.85 12.48
N GLY A 209 3.52 -9.91 12.38
CA GLY A 209 4.81 -9.99 13.02
C GLY A 209 5.86 -9.24 12.21
N SER A 210 6.60 -8.34 12.82
CA SER A 210 7.68 -7.59 12.16
C SER A 210 8.99 -7.68 12.92
N SER A 211 10.03 -8.20 12.26
CA SER A 211 11.38 -8.31 12.78
C SER A 211 12.18 -7.00 12.70
N ALA A 212 11.56 -5.85 12.42
CA ALA A 212 12.25 -4.58 12.18
C ALA A 212 11.44 -3.36 12.55
N LEU A 213 10.56 -3.43 13.55
CA LEU A 213 9.83 -2.26 14.02
C LEU A 213 10.76 -1.36 14.86
N PRO A 214 10.92 -0.08 14.49
CA PRO A 214 11.66 0.86 15.32
C PRO A 214 10.88 1.15 16.61
N ILE A 215 11.57 1.26 17.73
CA ILE A 215 10.96 1.61 19.03
C ILE A 215 10.44 3.06 19.03
N GLU A 216 10.98 3.93 18.19
CA GLU A 216 10.70 5.38 18.17
C GLU A 216 9.97 5.87 16.90
N GLY A 217 9.25 5.02 16.18
CA GLY A 217 8.43 5.45 15.03
C GLY A 217 9.20 5.88 13.77
N THR A 218 10.53 5.76 13.76
CA THR A 218 11.36 6.08 12.60
C THR A 218 11.70 4.82 11.81
N TYR A 219 11.18 4.71 10.59
CA TYR A 219 11.52 3.64 9.65
C TYR A 219 12.91 3.87 9.03
N HIS A 220 13.96 3.65 9.80
CA HIS A 220 15.30 3.55 9.24
C HIS A 220 15.66 2.08 9.02
N ILE A 221 15.74 1.67 7.76
CA ILE A 221 16.37 0.40 7.41
C ILE A 221 17.86 0.55 7.69
N SER A 222 18.29 0.16 8.90
CA SER A 222 19.70 0.13 9.22
C SER A 222 20.25 -1.25 8.87
N ASN A 223 21.50 -1.33 8.42
CA ASN A 223 22.24 -2.58 8.24
C ASN A 223 22.69 -3.19 9.59
N SER A 224 22.21 -2.64 10.70
CA SER A 224 22.48 -3.21 12.04
C SER A 224 21.63 -4.44 12.29
N PRO A 225 22.10 -5.41 13.08
CA PRO A 225 21.33 -6.57 13.49
C PRO A 225 19.99 -6.11 14.06
N ARG A 226 18.91 -6.72 13.60
CA ARG A 226 17.56 -6.40 14.07
C ARG A 226 17.39 -6.98 15.45
N ASP A 227 17.27 -6.11 16.43
CA ASP A 227 17.16 -6.45 17.85
C ASP A 227 15.77 -6.21 18.42
N ASN A 228 14.80 -5.93 17.56
CA ASN A 228 13.41 -5.69 17.94
C ASN A 228 12.46 -6.59 17.15
N PHE A 229 11.44 -7.06 17.83
CA PHE A 229 10.28 -7.70 17.22
C PHE A 229 9.02 -6.93 17.64
N GLY A 230 8.11 -6.74 16.72
CA GLY A 230 6.84 -6.08 17.00
C GLY A 230 5.66 -6.81 16.42
N LEU A 231 4.54 -6.71 17.11
CA LEU A 231 3.23 -7.04 16.57
C LEU A 231 2.52 -5.75 16.19
N VAL A 232 2.11 -5.65 14.94
CA VAL A 232 1.31 -4.54 14.41
C VAL A 232 -0.08 -5.06 14.11
N SER A 233 -1.04 -4.65 14.92
CA SER A 233 -2.44 -5.04 14.74
C SER A 233 -3.21 -3.92 14.06
N HIS A 234 -3.90 -4.24 12.97
CA HIS A 234 -4.70 -3.30 12.19
C HIS A 234 -6.18 -3.71 12.21
N LEU A 235 -7.05 -2.71 12.22
CA LEU A 235 -8.44 -2.88 11.83
C LEU A 235 -8.54 -2.69 10.32
N ASN A 236 -8.87 -3.76 9.58
CA ASN A 236 -8.91 -3.73 8.11
C ASN A 236 -10.29 -3.34 7.53
N LEU A 237 -11.33 -3.38 8.35
CA LEU A 237 -12.70 -3.03 7.95
C LEU A 237 -13.19 -1.87 8.83
N GLU A 238 -12.52 -0.74 8.74
CA GLU A 238 -12.87 0.47 9.47
C GLU A 238 -14.22 1.04 8.97
N ILE A 239 -15.04 1.51 9.92
CA ILE A 239 -16.33 2.17 9.65
C ILE A 239 -16.14 3.68 9.52
N SER A 240 -15.19 4.24 10.29
CA SER A 240 -14.89 5.67 10.25
C SER A 240 -14.30 6.08 8.90
N SER A 241 -14.61 7.29 8.47
CA SER A 241 -14.06 7.89 7.26
C SER A 241 -13.73 9.36 7.50
N GLY A 242 -12.70 9.82 6.82
CA GLY A 242 -12.26 11.20 6.78
C GLY A 242 -12.43 11.82 5.40
N GLN A 243 -11.73 12.92 5.20
CA GLN A 243 -11.73 13.63 3.92
C GLN A 243 -10.37 14.26 3.62
N VAL A 244 -10.10 14.43 2.33
CA VAL A 244 -9.01 15.25 1.79
C VAL A 244 -9.61 16.56 1.31
N TYR A 245 -9.03 17.68 1.68
CA TYR A 245 -9.43 19.01 1.24
C TYR A 245 -8.20 19.90 1.04
N LEU A 246 -8.35 20.99 0.30
CA LEU A 246 -7.26 21.95 0.11
C LEU A 246 -7.01 22.72 1.41
N GLY A 247 -5.74 22.85 1.79
CA GLY A 247 -5.28 23.72 2.88
C GLY A 247 -4.73 25.06 2.37
N SER A 248 -4.39 25.12 1.07
CA SER A 248 -3.96 26.33 0.34
C SER A 248 -4.17 26.10 -1.15
N SER A 249 -4.06 27.16 -1.95
CA SER A 249 -4.02 27.13 -3.42
C SER A 249 -2.64 26.83 -3.94
#